data_b1fa9a344fa8a544d39eb3b5af2ce16f
#
_entry.id   b1fa9a344fa8a544d39eb3b5af2ce16f
#
_cell.length_a   1.000
_cell.length_b   1.000
_cell.length_c   1.000
_cell.angle_alpha   90.00
_cell.angle_beta   90.00
_cell.angle_gamma   90.00
#
_symmetry.space_group_name_H-M   'P 1'
#
loop_
_entity.id
_entity.type
_entity.pdbx_description
1 polymer ?
#
loop_
_entity_poly.entity_id
_entity_poly.type
_entity_poly.pdbx_seq_one_letter_code
_entity_poly.pdbx_strand_id
1 'polypeptide(L)'
;ASSAASDVYKRQNGNCAKQAANPEDYNLTGYTLKKYIHPEDNCTSHTGAKIKPKTFPVFRYAEILLNYVEALNELKGEPEYTEAADNTTYHVLYNPEEIMYYFNMIRYRAGLPGITLADASDQVKMRQLIIRERMIEFACEGRRYHDLRRWGLAETEENKPVQGMDVTKKTTERDQFYTCLLYTSP
;
A
#
# COMPACT_ATOMS: atom_id res chain seq x y z
N ALA A 1 -7.33 -3.69 -6.14
CA ALA A 1 -7.15 -3.96 -4.72
C ALA A 1 -5.77 -4.58 -4.51
N SER A 2 -4.94 -3.96 -3.70
CA SER A 2 -3.67 -4.56 -3.35
C SER A 2 -3.90 -5.79 -2.48
N SER A 3 -3.59 -6.93 -3.01
CA SER A 3 -3.68 -8.19 -2.27
C SER A 3 -2.65 -8.31 -1.13
N ALA A 4 -1.69 -7.40 -1.06
CA ALA A 4 -0.58 -7.53 -0.12
C ALA A 4 -0.85 -6.94 1.27
N ALA A 5 -1.74 -5.95 1.39
CA ALA A 5 -1.86 -5.19 2.63
C ALA A 5 -3.06 -5.57 3.49
N SER A 6 -4.20 -5.84 2.89
CA SER A 6 -5.43 -6.14 3.64
C SER A 6 -6.31 -7.12 2.90
N ASP A 7 -6.98 -7.98 3.63
CA ASP A 7 -8.00 -8.87 3.13
C ASP A 7 -9.28 -8.66 3.95
N VAL A 8 -10.41 -8.66 3.25
CA VAL A 8 -11.72 -8.61 3.92
C VAL A 8 -12.11 -10.03 4.27
N TYR A 9 -12.17 -10.32 5.55
CA TYR A 9 -12.43 -11.66 6.04
C TYR A 9 -13.85 -11.77 6.55
N LYS A 10 -14.64 -12.64 5.91
CA LYS A 10 -16.00 -12.97 6.34
C LYS A 10 -15.99 -14.31 7.06
N ARG A 11 -15.95 -14.30 8.38
CA ARG A 11 -16.18 -15.51 9.20
C ARG A 11 -17.52 -15.44 9.90
N GLN A 12 -18.15 -16.56 10.06
CA GLN A 12 -19.48 -16.62 10.72
C GLN A 12 -19.41 -16.50 12.24
N ASN A 13 -18.30 -16.87 12.86
CA ASN A 13 -18.11 -16.80 14.31
C ASN A 13 -16.70 -16.32 14.64
N GLY A 14 -16.56 -15.13 15.19
CA GLY A 14 -15.31 -14.52 15.64
C GLY A 14 -14.57 -13.71 14.58
N ASN A 15 -13.61 -12.92 14.96
CA ASN A 15 -12.70 -12.04 14.18
C ASN A 15 -13.17 -11.67 12.78
N CYS A 16 -14.29 -10.98 12.68
CA CYS A 16 -15.01 -10.78 11.45
C CYS A 16 -14.89 -9.34 10.95
N ALA A 17 -14.98 -9.21 9.64
CA ALA A 17 -15.30 -7.95 9.00
C ALA A 17 -16.74 -7.49 9.26
N LYS A 18 -17.56 -8.33 9.87
CA LYS A 18 -18.98 -8.11 10.19
C LYS A 18 -19.15 -8.08 11.70
N GLN A 19 -20.06 -7.24 12.19
CA GLN A 19 -20.40 -7.18 13.61
C GLN A 19 -20.76 -8.58 14.15
N ALA A 20 -20.03 -9.03 15.17
CA ALA A 20 -20.26 -10.27 15.89
C ALA A 20 -21.07 -10.04 17.17
N ALA A 21 -21.44 -11.12 17.84
CA ALA A 21 -22.15 -11.06 19.13
C ALA A 21 -21.30 -10.36 20.21
N ASN A 22 -19.96 -10.55 20.16
CA ASN A 22 -19.04 -9.87 21.04
C ASN A 22 -18.39 -8.68 20.31
N PRO A 23 -18.39 -7.47 20.90
CA PRO A 23 -17.79 -6.28 20.31
C PRO A 23 -16.29 -6.41 20.02
N GLU A 24 -15.59 -7.29 20.73
CA GLU A 24 -14.14 -7.52 20.57
C GLU A 24 -13.78 -8.42 19.39
N ASP A 25 -14.78 -9.07 18.79
CA ASP A 25 -14.58 -10.10 17.77
C ASP A 25 -14.66 -9.60 16.33
N TYR A 26 -14.75 -8.28 16.10
CA TYR A 26 -14.82 -7.72 14.75
C TYR A 26 -14.03 -6.42 14.60
N ASN A 27 -13.65 -6.12 13.35
CA ASN A 27 -12.99 -4.87 13.01
C ASN A 27 -14.01 -3.79 12.65
N LEU A 28 -13.88 -2.60 13.24
CA LEU A 28 -14.79 -1.47 13.00
C LEU A 28 -14.86 -1.04 11.52
N THR A 29 -13.76 -1.17 10.79
CA THR A 29 -13.70 -0.82 9.37
C THR A 29 -14.03 -1.96 8.42
N GLY A 30 -14.21 -3.17 8.93
CA GLY A 30 -14.42 -4.39 8.12
C GLY A 30 -13.16 -4.89 7.38
N TYR A 31 -12.02 -4.25 7.56
CA TYR A 31 -10.75 -4.66 6.94
C TYR A 31 -9.80 -5.26 7.97
N THR A 32 -9.15 -6.36 7.59
CA THR A 32 -8.17 -7.05 8.44
C THR A 32 -6.82 -7.07 7.76
N LEU A 33 -5.77 -6.77 8.52
CA LEU A 33 -4.40 -6.82 8.03
C LEU A 33 -3.95 -8.27 7.85
N LYS A 34 -3.53 -8.64 6.64
CA LYS A 34 -3.02 -9.97 6.30
C LYS A 34 -1.50 -10.01 6.15
N LYS A 35 -0.87 -8.86 6.01
CA LYS A 35 0.54 -8.72 5.61
C LYS A 35 1.52 -9.47 6.51
N TYR A 36 1.27 -9.51 7.82
CA TYR A 36 2.15 -10.15 8.82
C TYR A 36 1.60 -11.47 9.35
N ILE A 37 0.64 -12.08 8.64
CA ILE A 37 0.07 -13.36 9.01
C ILE A 37 0.74 -14.45 8.18
N HIS A 38 1.28 -15.48 8.84
CA HIS A 38 1.78 -16.66 8.16
C HIS A 38 0.61 -17.59 7.79
N PRO A 39 0.59 -18.21 6.60
CA PRO A 39 -0.49 -19.12 6.20
C PRO A 39 -0.71 -20.31 7.14
N GLU A 40 0.34 -20.73 7.84
CA GLU A 40 0.29 -21.83 8.81
C GLU A 40 -0.05 -21.38 10.24
N ASP A 41 -0.26 -20.07 10.47
CA ASP A 41 -0.68 -19.61 11.78
C ASP A 41 -2.06 -20.14 12.11
N ASN A 42 -2.16 -20.77 13.26
CA ASN A 42 -3.39 -21.33 13.78
C ASN A 42 -3.63 -20.82 15.20
N CYS A 43 -4.65 -20.01 15.38
CA CYS A 43 -5.07 -19.43 16.65
C CYS A 43 -6.42 -19.93 17.12
N THR A 44 -6.82 -21.15 16.73
CA THR A 44 -8.17 -21.69 17.06
C THR A 44 -8.32 -22.14 18.50
N SER A 45 -7.25 -22.19 19.29
CA SER A 45 -7.29 -22.59 20.68
C SER A 45 -6.28 -21.79 21.52
N HIS A 46 -6.69 -21.35 22.69
CA HIS A 46 -5.78 -20.70 23.66
C HIS A 46 -4.60 -21.58 24.08
N THR A 47 -4.77 -22.89 24.07
CA THR A 47 -3.76 -23.86 24.54
C THR A 47 -2.98 -24.51 23.41
N GLY A 48 -3.38 -24.31 22.16
CA GLY A 48 -2.78 -24.94 20.97
C GLY A 48 -2.40 -23.98 19.86
N ALA A 49 -2.31 -22.70 20.15
CA ALA A 49 -1.93 -21.71 19.13
C ALA A 49 -0.52 -22.00 18.60
N LYS A 50 -0.41 -22.21 17.29
CA LYS A 50 0.87 -22.32 16.58
C LYS A 50 1.08 -21.03 15.80
N ILE A 51 2.00 -20.21 16.27
CA ILE A 51 2.34 -18.94 15.63
C ILE A 51 3.79 -19.04 15.15
N LYS A 52 3.99 -18.85 13.85
CA LYS A 52 5.32 -18.83 13.24
C LYS A 52 6.02 -17.51 13.55
N PRO A 53 7.35 -17.51 13.78
CA PRO A 53 8.11 -16.27 13.87
C PRO A 53 7.93 -15.42 12.62
N LYS A 54 7.75 -14.10 12.80
CA LYS A 54 7.59 -13.14 11.70
C LYS A 54 8.78 -12.20 11.67
N THR A 55 9.29 -11.96 10.47
CA THR A 55 10.33 -10.97 10.25
C THR A 55 9.68 -9.66 9.86
N PHE A 56 9.98 -8.61 10.60
CA PHE A 56 9.60 -7.26 10.22
C PHE A 56 10.69 -6.66 9.31
N PRO A 57 10.41 -6.36 8.06
CA PRO A 57 11.39 -5.80 7.15
C PRO A 57 11.68 -4.34 7.49
N VAL A 58 12.94 -4.01 7.73
CA VAL A 58 13.38 -2.62 7.90
C VAL A 58 13.50 -1.94 6.54
N PHE A 59 14.08 -2.64 5.56
CA PHE A 59 14.16 -2.23 4.17
C PHE A 59 13.78 -3.38 3.25
N ARG A 60 13.15 -3.05 2.13
CA ARG A 60 12.76 -4.03 1.10
C ARG A 60 13.18 -3.55 -0.28
N TYR A 61 13.45 -4.50 -1.16
CA TYR A 61 13.84 -4.19 -2.53
C TYR A 61 12.81 -3.31 -3.28
N ALA A 62 11.53 -3.51 -3.00
CA ALA A 62 10.47 -2.66 -3.55
C ALA A 62 10.65 -1.17 -3.18
N GLU A 63 11.20 -0.85 -2.01
CA GLU A 63 11.47 0.52 -1.62
C GLU A 63 12.59 1.14 -2.46
N ILE A 64 13.65 0.37 -2.72
CA ILE A 64 14.75 0.81 -3.59
C ILE A 64 14.23 1.08 -4.99
N LEU A 65 13.42 0.18 -5.55
CA LEU A 65 12.82 0.34 -6.88
C LEU A 65 11.93 1.58 -6.96
N LEU A 66 11.04 1.79 -5.97
CA LEU A 66 10.14 2.96 -5.98
C LEU A 66 10.89 4.27 -5.72
N ASN A 67 11.94 4.27 -4.90
CA ASN A 67 12.80 5.43 -4.72
C ASN A 67 13.52 5.79 -6.03
N TYR A 68 14.02 4.79 -6.75
CA TYR A 68 14.69 4.99 -8.04
C TYR A 68 13.73 5.54 -9.10
N VAL A 69 12.55 4.93 -9.23
CA VAL A 69 11.49 5.39 -10.14
C VAL A 69 11.05 6.81 -9.83
N GLU A 70 10.90 7.15 -8.55
CA GLU A 70 10.54 8.51 -8.13
C GLU A 70 11.65 9.50 -8.49
N ALA A 71 12.90 9.18 -8.19
CA ALA A 71 14.04 10.03 -8.55
C ALA A 71 14.12 10.27 -10.05
N LEU A 72 13.99 9.22 -10.88
CA LEU A 72 13.95 9.36 -12.33
C LEU A 72 12.80 10.24 -12.82
N ASN A 73 11.62 10.12 -12.22
CA ASN A 73 10.47 10.94 -12.59
C ASN A 73 10.68 12.42 -12.26
N GLU A 74 11.34 12.72 -11.14
CA GLU A 74 11.63 14.11 -10.75
C GLU A 74 12.75 14.75 -11.59
N LEU A 75 13.60 13.94 -12.24
CA LEU A 75 14.67 14.42 -13.12
C LEU A 75 14.17 14.98 -14.46
N LYS A 76 12.89 14.90 -14.76
CA LYS A 76 12.36 15.42 -16.02
C LYS A 76 12.61 16.93 -16.15
N GLY A 77 13.52 17.31 -17.02
CA GLY A 77 13.95 18.70 -17.24
C GLY A 77 15.27 19.08 -16.55
N GLU A 78 15.84 18.18 -15.75
CA GLU A 78 17.13 18.38 -15.06
C GLU A 78 18.16 17.35 -15.58
N PRO A 79 18.82 17.62 -16.73
CA PRO A 79 19.65 16.61 -17.37
C PRO A 79 21.04 16.44 -16.74
N GLU A 80 21.46 17.37 -15.90
CA GLU A 80 22.83 17.39 -15.37
C GLU A 80 22.83 17.64 -13.85
N TYR A 81 23.64 16.87 -13.16
CA TYR A 81 23.94 17.07 -11.75
C TYR A 81 25.46 17.15 -11.57
N THR A 82 25.93 18.19 -10.88
CA THR A 82 27.33 18.34 -10.52
C THR A 82 27.51 18.12 -9.04
N GLU A 83 28.31 17.14 -8.67
CA GLU A 83 28.60 16.87 -7.27
C GLU A 83 29.62 17.92 -6.74
N ALA A 84 29.26 18.54 -5.61
CA ALA A 84 30.09 19.61 -5.04
C ALA A 84 31.40 19.09 -4.39
N ALA A 85 31.44 17.79 -4.02
CA ALA A 85 32.60 17.21 -3.34
C ALA A 85 33.80 17.03 -4.24
N ASP A 86 33.62 16.66 -5.50
CA ASP A 86 34.68 16.39 -6.45
C ASP A 86 34.53 17.15 -7.76
N ASN A 87 33.54 18.01 -7.89
CA ASN A 87 33.18 18.77 -9.08
C ASN A 87 32.92 17.89 -10.31
N THR A 88 32.49 16.64 -10.08
CA THR A 88 32.15 15.72 -11.17
C THR A 88 30.74 15.98 -11.64
N THR A 89 30.54 16.17 -12.93
CA THR A 89 29.23 16.33 -13.54
C THR A 89 28.69 14.97 -14.00
N TYR A 90 27.58 14.58 -13.46
CA TYR A 90 26.86 13.37 -13.84
C TYR A 90 25.74 13.73 -14.80
N HIS A 91 25.72 13.12 -15.97
CA HIS A 91 24.63 13.23 -16.93
C HIS A 91 23.58 12.19 -16.57
N VAL A 92 22.54 12.60 -15.85
CA VAL A 92 21.44 11.71 -15.51
C VAL A 92 20.29 11.99 -16.46
N LEU A 93 20.01 11.04 -17.33
CA LEU A 93 18.95 11.18 -18.32
C LEU A 93 17.62 10.67 -17.76
N TYR A 94 16.57 11.50 -17.91
CA TYR A 94 15.21 11.05 -17.75
C TYR A 94 14.91 9.92 -18.75
N ASN A 95 14.54 8.75 -18.25
CA ASN A 95 14.26 7.57 -19.07
C ASN A 95 12.91 6.95 -18.71
N PRO A 96 11.84 7.23 -19.47
CA PRO A 96 10.51 6.69 -19.19
C PRO A 96 10.43 5.17 -19.38
N GLU A 97 11.29 4.56 -20.20
CA GLU A 97 11.32 3.10 -20.34
C GLU A 97 11.84 2.42 -19.07
N GLU A 98 12.87 2.99 -18.43
CA GLU A 98 13.35 2.52 -17.13
C GLU A 98 12.31 2.72 -16.03
N ILE A 99 11.65 3.87 -15.99
CA ILE A 99 10.55 4.15 -15.06
C ILE A 99 9.49 3.06 -15.19
N MET A 100 9.02 2.81 -16.40
CA MET A 100 8.04 1.77 -16.69
C MET A 100 8.53 0.38 -16.27
N TYR A 101 9.76 0.04 -16.60
CA TYR A 101 10.34 -1.27 -16.32
C TYR A 101 10.37 -1.56 -14.81
N TYR A 102 10.99 -0.70 -14.03
CA TYR A 102 11.15 -0.92 -12.58
C TYR A 102 9.83 -0.80 -11.81
N PHE A 103 8.96 0.12 -12.23
CA PHE A 103 7.61 0.22 -11.64
C PHE A 103 6.79 -1.05 -11.91
N ASN A 104 6.86 -1.58 -13.12
CA ASN A 104 6.13 -2.79 -13.50
C ASN A 104 6.64 -4.05 -12.80
N MET A 105 7.92 -4.13 -12.41
CA MET A 105 8.41 -5.24 -11.60
C MET A 105 7.59 -5.41 -10.31
N ILE A 106 7.23 -4.31 -9.65
CA ILE A 106 6.43 -4.34 -8.43
C ILE A 106 5.01 -4.78 -8.73
N ARG A 107 4.40 -4.22 -9.76
CA ARG A 107 3.03 -4.54 -10.15
C ARG A 107 2.87 -6.00 -10.60
N TYR A 108 3.78 -6.50 -11.41
CA TYR A 108 3.76 -7.89 -11.87
C TYR A 108 3.94 -8.88 -10.72
N ARG A 109 4.82 -8.58 -9.76
CA ARG A 109 4.94 -9.38 -8.55
C ARG A 109 3.63 -9.45 -7.77
N ALA A 110 2.86 -8.37 -7.75
CA ALA A 110 1.55 -8.30 -7.11
C ALA A 110 0.41 -8.89 -7.97
N GLY A 111 0.70 -9.42 -9.15
CA GLY A 111 -0.31 -9.93 -10.08
C GLY A 111 -1.17 -8.85 -10.73
N LEU A 112 -0.69 -7.61 -10.76
CA LEU A 112 -1.39 -6.46 -11.35
C LEU A 112 -0.87 -6.18 -12.76
N PRO A 113 -1.71 -5.61 -13.65
CA PRO A 113 -1.25 -5.18 -14.96
C PRO A 113 -0.23 -4.05 -14.81
N GLY A 114 0.77 -4.04 -15.70
CA GLY A 114 1.75 -2.98 -15.78
C GLY A 114 1.16 -1.65 -16.26
N ILE A 115 1.95 -0.58 -16.08
CA ILE A 115 1.68 0.71 -16.71
C ILE A 115 2.25 0.74 -18.13
N THR A 116 1.76 1.66 -18.94
CA THR A 116 2.24 1.87 -20.31
C THR A 116 3.38 2.88 -20.37
N LEU A 117 4.10 2.91 -21.49
CA LEU A 117 5.12 3.92 -21.73
C LEU A 117 4.53 5.34 -21.76
N ALA A 118 3.30 5.49 -22.23
CA ALA A 118 2.58 6.78 -22.20
C ALA A 118 2.33 7.25 -20.76
N ASP A 119 2.01 6.33 -19.85
CA ASP A 119 1.84 6.66 -18.43
C ASP A 119 3.17 7.09 -17.79
N ALA A 120 4.25 6.39 -18.10
CA ALA A 120 5.59 6.70 -17.59
C ALA A 120 6.17 8.01 -18.15
N SER A 121 5.76 8.40 -19.35
CA SER A 121 6.20 9.64 -20.00
C SER A 121 5.48 10.90 -19.49
N ASP A 122 4.34 10.75 -18.84
CA ASP A 122 3.61 11.84 -18.20
C ASP A 122 4.06 11.97 -16.73
N GLN A 123 4.90 12.96 -16.45
CA GLN A 123 5.49 13.18 -15.12
C GLN A 123 4.44 13.37 -14.03
N VAL A 124 3.37 14.11 -14.31
CA VAL A 124 2.32 14.40 -13.30
C VAL A 124 1.54 13.14 -13.00
N LYS A 125 1.13 12.42 -14.03
CA LYS A 125 0.42 11.15 -13.89
C LYS A 125 1.30 10.11 -13.19
N MET A 126 2.56 10.02 -13.58
CA MET A 126 3.51 9.08 -12.98
C MET A 126 3.73 9.37 -11.50
N ARG A 127 3.86 10.64 -11.11
CA ARG A 127 3.94 11.05 -9.69
C ARG A 127 2.72 10.55 -8.90
N GLN A 128 1.51 10.68 -9.43
CA GLN A 128 0.30 10.17 -8.79
C GLN A 128 0.31 8.64 -8.66
N LEU A 129 0.79 7.94 -9.69
CA LEU A 129 0.93 6.48 -9.66
C LEU A 129 1.95 6.03 -8.61
N ILE A 130 3.09 6.72 -8.50
CA ILE A 130 4.11 6.46 -7.48
C ILE A 130 3.55 6.65 -6.07
N ILE A 131 2.89 7.77 -5.82
CA ILE A 131 2.25 8.07 -4.52
C ILE A 131 1.28 6.96 -4.14
N ARG A 132 0.43 6.54 -5.08
CA ARG A 132 -0.55 5.47 -4.88
C ARG A 132 0.12 4.12 -4.64
N GLU A 133 1.10 3.76 -5.46
CA GLU A 133 1.79 2.46 -5.35
C GLU A 133 2.55 2.36 -4.04
N ARG A 134 3.26 3.42 -3.62
CA ARG A 134 3.94 3.46 -2.31
C ARG A 134 2.97 3.32 -1.15
N MET A 135 1.81 3.98 -1.21
CA MET A 135 0.77 3.84 -0.18
C MET A 135 0.29 2.39 -0.04
N ILE A 136 0.12 1.71 -1.16
CA ILE A 136 -0.38 0.33 -1.21
C ILE A 136 0.72 -0.66 -0.81
N GLU A 137 1.89 -0.54 -1.41
CA GLU A 137 3.01 -1.45 -1.23
C GLU A 137 3.56 -1.41 0.20
N PHE A 138 3.63 -0.23 0.80
CA PHE A 138 4.16 -0.02 2.15
C PHE A 138 3.07 0.16 3.23
N ALA A 139 1.84 -0.27 2.93
CA ALA A 139 0.78 -0.25 3.93
C ALA A 139 1.23 -1.01 5.19
N CYS A 140 1.04 -0.39 6.35
CA CYS A 140 1.45 -0.91 7.67
C CYS A 140 2.96 -1.10 7.88
N GLU A 141 3.80 -0.46 7.07
CA GLU A 141 5.27 -0.44 7.23
C GLU A 141 5.81 0.90 7.76
N GLY A 142 4.93 1.81 8.16
CA GLY A 142 5.31 3.11 8.71
C GLY A 142 5.81 4.15 7.68
N ARG A 143 5.84 3.81 6.38
CA ARG A 143 6.39 4.70 5.34
C ARG A 143 5.47 5.86 4.99
N ARG A 144 4.16 5.68 5.03
CA ARG A 144 3.16 6.69 4.63
C ARG A 144 3.34 8.02 5.37
N TYR A 145 3.61 7.98 6.66
CA TYR A 145 3.85 9.17 7.46
C TYR A 145 4.98 10.06 6.91
N HIS A 146 6.11 9.45 6.57
CA HIS A 146 7.27 10.17 6.02
C HIS A 146 7.02 10.64 4.59
N ASP A 147 6.40 9.80 3.77
CA ASP A 147 6.08 10.10 2.38
C ASP A 147 5.14 11.32 2.27
N LEU A 148 4.07 11.37 3.07
CA LEU A 148 3.14 12.50 3.07
C LEU A 148 3.81 13.82 3.45
N ARG A 149 4.76 13.79 4.40
CA ARG A 149 5.48 15.00 4.82
C ARG A 149 6.45 15.49 3.77
N ARG A 150 7.26 14.61 3.18
CA ARG A 150 8.22 15.00 2.16
C ARG A 150 7.57 15.48 0.87
N TRP A 151 6.35 15.03 0.56
CA TRP A 151 5.56 15.51 -0.57
C TRP A 151 4.69 16.72 -0.26
N GLY A 152 4.62 17.16 0.99
CA GLY A 152 3.74 18.26 1.42
C GLY A 152 2.25 17.94 1.36
N LEU A 153 1.90 16.64 1.41
CA LEU A 153 0.52 16.15 1.25
C LEU A 153 -0.17 15.84 2.60
N ALA A 154 0.52 15.98 3.74
CA ALA A 154 0.00 15.55 5.02
C ALA A 154 -1.32 16.26 5.37
N GLU A 155 -1.40 17.57 5.21
CA GLU A 155 -2.59 18.34 5.54
C GLU A 155 -3.82 17.90 4.71
N THR A 156 -3.63 17.65 3.43
CA THR A 156 -4.74 17.29 2.54
C THR A 156 -5.16 15.83 2.66
N GLU A 157 -4.22 14.92 2.91
CA GLU A 157 -4.49 13.49 2.96
C GLU A 157 -4.92 13.01 4.34
N GLU A 158 -4.32 13.55 5.41
CA GLU A 158 -4.64 13.16 6.79
C GLU A 158 -5.97 13.76 7.30
N ASN A 159 -6.45 14.84 6.66
CA ASN A 159 -7.77 15.41 6.97
C ASN A 159 -8.93 14.68 6.25
N LYS A 160 -8.63 13.69 5.42
CA LYS A 160 -9.68 12.89 4.79
C LYS A 160 -10.31 11.96 5.81
N PRO A 161 -11.64 11.85 5.82
CA PRO A 161 -12.31 10.94 6.74
C PRO A 161 -11.93 9.48 6.45
N VAL A 162 -11.78 8.72 7.50
CA VAL A 162 -11.52 7.27 7.40
C VAL A 162 -12.78 6.58 6.90
N GLN A 163 -12.64 5.80 5.84
CA GLN A 163 -13.73 5.02 5.25
C GLN A 163 -13.53 3.54 5.54
N GLY A 164 -14.63 2.84 5.73
CA GLY A 164 -14.64 1.40 5.96
C GLY A 164 -15.93 0.76 5.49
N MET A 165 -16.01 -0.55 5.60
CA MET A 165 -17.22 -1.31 5.32
C MET A 165 -18.23 -1.16 6.46
N ASP A 166 -19.52 -1.14 6.15
CA ASP A 166 -20.57 -1.13 7.15
C ASP A 166 -20.70 -2.51 7.81
N VAL A 167 -20.00 -2.69 8.93
CA VAL A 167 -20.00 -3.94 9.68
C VAL A 167 -21.29 -4.17 10.46
N THR A 168 -22.14 -3.15 10.58
CA THR A 168 -23.42 -3.25 11.30
C THR A 168 -24.51 -3.89 10.46
N LYS A 169 -24.40 -3.84 9.13
CA LYS A 169 -25.37 -4.46 8.24
C LYS A 169 -25.29 -5.98 8.31
N LYS A 170 -26.41 -6.57 8.71
CA LYS A 170 -26.60 -8.02 8.73
C LYS A 170 -26.87 -8.52 7.31
N THR A 171 -25.84 -8.70 6.53
CA THR A 171 -25.96 -9.36 5.22
C THR A 171 -25.24 -10.70 5.20
N THR A 172 -25.89 -11.70 4.62
CA THR A 172 -25.30 -13.02 4.38
C THR A 172 -24.59 -13.07 3.03
N GLU A 173 -24.93 -12.14 2.14
CA GLU A 173 -24.41 -12.08 0.79
C GLU A 173 -23.10 -11.31 0.73
N ARG A 174 -22.08 -11.95 0.18
CA ARG A 174 -20.75 -11.39 0.03
C ARG A 174 -20.76 -10.06 -0.73
N ASP A 175 -21.47 -10.03 -1.85
CA ASP A 175 -21.46 -8.85 -2.74
C ASP A 175 -22.17 -7.65 -2.09
N GLN A 176 -23.21 -7.89 -1.32
CA GLN A 176 -23.89 -6.85 -0.55
C GLN A 176 -22.98 -6.27 0.53
N PHE A 177 -22.16 -7.11 1.19
CA PHE A 177 -21.20 -6.64 2.17
C PHE A 177 -20.15 -5.70 1.55
N TYR A 178 -19.64 -6.03 0.39
CA TYR A 178 -18.62 -5.21 -0.30
C TYR A 178 -19.17 -3.91 -0.91
N THR A 179 -20.47 -3.79 -1.09
CA THR A 179 -21.10 -2.55 -1.57
C THR A 179 -21.46 -1.58 -0.44
N CYS A 180 -21.40 -2.03 0.81
CA CYS A 180 -21.71 -1.20 1.97
C CYS A 180 -20.47 -0.45 2.45
N LEU A 181 -20.28 0.77 1.97
CA LEU A 181 -19.28 1.68 2.49
C LEU A 181 -19.84 2.45 3.67
N LEU A 182 -19.22 2.32 4.83
CA LEU A 182 -19.52 3.15 5.99
C LEU A 182 -18.51 4.29 6.06
N TYR A 183 -19.06 5.44 6.30
CA TYR A 183 -18.30 6.60 6.69
C TYR A 183 -18.06 6.52 8.20
N THR A 184 -16.83 6.29 8.62
CA THR A 184 -16.47 6.42 10.03
C THR A 184 -16.09 7.88 10.26
N SER A 185 -17.01 8.65 10.80
CA SER A 185 -16.71 9.95 11.39
C SER A 185 -15.90 9.77 12.67
N PRO A 186 -14.99 10.69 12.99
CA PRO A 186 -14.28 10.69 14.26
C PRO A 186 -15.21 10.79 15.46
#